data_b6f8d18025c8338b3a497bce77896833
#
_entry.id   b6f8d18025c8338b3a497bce77896833
#
_cell.length_a   1.000
_cell.length_b   1.000
_cell.length_c   1.000
_cell.angle_alpha   90.00
_cell.angle_beta   90.00
_cell.angle_gamma   90.00
#
_symmetry.space_group_name_H-M   'P 1'
#
loop_
_entity.id
_entity.type
_entity.pdbx_description
1 polymer ?
#
loop_
_entity_poly.entity_id
_entity_poly.type
_entity_poly.pdbx_seq_one_letter_code
_entity_poly.pdbx_strand_id
1 'polypeptide(L)'
;MKKKFMAVLLTGAMAVSMVSGITVKADEKESYTIGFSPYTLTNEYFTAVLDGVQKACDETGNELIYFDPQNDPTQQASQIDDMIASGIDALIYIPYDSAGAQTVLQTCKDAGVKVINIDNVITEDDYELVDGIIASDNTQLGYLSGQWVAENHPDGANVLVVHLQTAESCIINVDGFWKGIKDNTENAEAFKEVQVVEGEGSTETSFNVVSDALQ
;
A
#
# COMPACT_ATOMS: atom_id res chain seq x y z
N MET A 1 93.91 -25.06 -18.49
CA MET A 1 93.13 -24.28 -17.57
C MET A 1 91.71 -24.30 -18.08
N LYS A 2 90.82 -25.04 -17.43
CA LYS A 2 89.42 -25.21 -17.88
C LYS A 2 88.54 -24.37 -16.99
N LYS A 3 87.88 -23.36 -17.55
CA LYS A 3 86.84 -22.55 -16.87
C LYS A 3 85.51 -23.29 -16.96
N LYS A 4 84.95 -23.67 -15.82
CA LYS A 4 83.64 -24.25 -15.71
C LYS A 4 82.59 -23.08 -15.66
N PHE A 5 81.71 -23.03 -16.61
CA PHE A 5 80.51 -22.20 -16.54
C PHE A 5 79.46 -22.92 -15.71
N MET A 6 79.00 -22.28 -14.67
CA MET A 6 77.88 -22.77 -13.85
C MET A 6 76.62 -22.05 -14.29
N ALA A 7 75.74 -22.81 -14.92
CA ALA A 7 74.40 -22.30 -15.26
C ALA A 7 73.50 -22.37 -14.03
N VAL A 8 72.98 -21.21 -13.63
CA VAL A 8 71.96 -21.12 -12.58
C VAL A 8 70.62 -21.18 -13.26
N LEU A 9 69.88 -22.27 -13.04
CA LEU A 9 68.44 -22.38 -13.43
C LEU A 9 67.64 -21.64 -12.37
N LEU A 10 67.03 -20.52 -12.78
CA LEU A 10 65.95 -19.85 -12.00
C LEU A 10 64.62 -20.56 -12.33
N THR A 11 64.18 -21.45 -11.47
CA THR A 11 62.81 -21.97 -11.50
C THR A 11 61.87 -20.92 -10.87
N GLY A 12 61.17 -20.17 -11.69
CA GLY A 12 60.09 -19.27 -11.29
C GLY A 12 58.87 -20.12 -10.87
N ALA A 13 58.61 -20.19 -9.56
CA ALA A 13 57.36 -20.73 -9.06
C ALA A 13 56.27 -19.67 -9.28
N MET A 14 55.40 -19.88 -10.30
CA MET A 14 54.11 -19.15 -10.36
C MET A 14 53.21 -19.64 -9.27
N ALA A 15 53.05 -18.82 -8.23
CA ALA A 15 51.98 -18.99 -7.26
C ALA A 15 50.67 -18.58 -7.94
N VAL A 16 49.89 -19.54 -8.39
CA VAL A 16 48.50 -19.36 -8.78
C VAL A 16 47.74 -19.16 -7.48
N SER A 17 47.48 -17.90 -7.13
CA SER A 17 46.51 -17.53 -6.09
C SER A 17 45.12 -17.91 -6.59
N MET A 18 44.60 -19.06 -6.15
CA MET A 18 43.22 -19.39 -6.22
C MET A 18 42.48 -18.36 -5.35
N VAL A 19 41.91 -17.34 -5.98
CA VAL A 19 40.84 -16.55 -5.38
C VAL A 19 39.65 -17.49 -5.26
N SER A 20 39.54 -18.18 -4.12
CA SER A 20 38.31 -18.83 -3.73
C SER A 20 37.25 -17.72 -3.64
N GLY A 21 36.39 -17.61 -4.64
CA GLY A 21 35.23 -16.77 -4.58
C GLY A 21 34.39 -17.23 -3.40
N ILE A 22 34.49 -16.49 -2.30
CA ILE A 22 33.53 -16.59 -1.22
C ILE A 22 32.24 -16.03 -1.80
N THR A 23 31.41 -16.91 -2.37
CA THR A 23 29.99 -16.59 -2.53
C THR A 23 29.44 -16.48 -1.12
N VAL A 24 29.34 -15.25 -0.63
CA VAL A 24 28.47 -14.95 0.50
C VAL A 24 27.07 -15.27 0.00
N LYS A 25 26.57 -16.49 0.26
CA LYS A 25 25.14 -16.71 0.30
C LYS A 25 24.67 -15.79 1.42
N ALA A 26 23.89 -14.77 1.10
CA ALA A 26 23.04 -14.19 2.09
C ALA A 26 22.24 -15.37 2.65
N ASP A 27 22.37 -15.65 3.95
CA ASP A 27 21.48 -16.60 4.62
C ASP A 27 20.07 -16.05 4.40
N GLU A 28 19.28 -16.69 3.56
CA GLU A 28 17.86 -16.39 3.43
C GLU A 28 17.26 -16.70 4.79
N LYS A 29 16.64 -15.69 5.41
CA LYS A 29 15.95 -15.84 6.68
C LYS A 29 14.88 -16.93 6.49
N GLU A 30 14.86 -17.93 7.36
CA GLU A 30 13.95 -19.08 7.24
C GLU A 30 12.48 -18.69 7.42
N SER A 31 12.18 -17.59 8.17
CA SER A 31 10.86 -17.02 8.35
C SER A 31 10.94 -15.52 8.59
N TYR A 32 9.91 -14.79 8.20
CA TYR A 32 9.78 -13.35 8.40
C TYR A 32 8.63 -13.06 9.37
N THR A 33 8.74 -11.94 10.09
CA THR A 33 7.64 -11.41 10.89
C THR A 33 6.97 -10.29 10.10
N ILE A 34 5.71 -10.49 9.73
CA ILE A 34 4.93 -9.57 8.92
C ILE A 34 3.99 -8.78 9.83
N GLY A 35 4.05 -7.45 9.74
CA GLY A 35 3.04 -6.57 10.31
C GLY A 35 1.87 -6.40 9.35
N PHE A 36 0.63 -6.41 9.83
CA PHE A 36 -0.53 -5.98 9.06
C PHE A 36 -1.26 -4.86 9.80
N SER A 37 -1.36 -3.70 9.17
CA SER A 37 -2.02 -2.53 9.72
C SER A 37 -3.14 -2.07 8.77
N PRO A 38 -4.37 -2.59 8.93
CA PRO A 38 -5.56 -1.98 8.35
C PRO A 38 -5.87 -0.68 9.10
N TYR A 39 -6.85 0.11 8.66
CA TYR A 39 -7.33 1.21 9.48
C TYR A 39 -8.49 0.80 10.41
N THR A 40 -9.12 -0.34 10.17
CA THR A 40 -10.13 -0.94 11.07
C THR A 40 -10.30 -2.43 10.78
N LEU A 41 -10.76 -3.19 11.77
CA LEU A 41 -11.21 -4.58 11.62
C LEU A 41 -12.71 -4.75 11.84
N THR A 42 -13.45 -3.66 12.00
CA THR A 42 -14.92 -3.71 12.11
C THR A 42 -15.62 -3.87 10.76
N ASN A 43 -14.91 -3.67 9.65
CA ASN A 43 -15.40 -3.85 8.30
C ASN A 43 -15.06 -5.27 7.80
N GLU A 44 -16.07 -6.00 7.30
CA GLU A 44 -15.92 -7.37 6.79
C GLU A 44 -14.88 -7.50 5.65
N TYR A 45 -14.69 -6.45 4.86
CA TYR A 45 -13.66 -6.44 3.83
C TYR A 45 -12.26 -6.58 4.43
N PHE A 46 -11.92 -5.81 5.47
CA PHE A 46 -10.60 -5.88 6.09
C PHE A 46 -10.37 -7.15 6.91
N THR A 47 -11.42 -7.73 7.47
CA THR A 47 -11.31 -9.06 8.09
C THR A 47 -11.03 -10.14 7.04
N ALA A 48 -11.64 -10.06 5.86
CA ALA A 48 -11.32 -10.96 4.75
C ALA A 48 -9.89 -10.77 4.22
N VAL A 49 -9.40 -9.52 4.17
CA VAL A 49 -7.99 -9.25 3.83
C VAL A 49 -7.05 -9.84 4.88
N LEU A 50 -7.34 -9.64 6.17
CA LEU A 50 -6.57 -10.23 7.28
C LEU A 50 -6.51 -11.77 7.17
N ASP A 51 -7.63 -12.41 6.90
CA ASP A 51 -7.69 -13.87 6.71
C ASP A 51 -6.79 -14.32 5.55
N GLY A 52 -6.75 -13.53 4.47
CA GLY A 52 -5.87 -13.78 3.32
C GLY A 52 -4.39 -13.63 3.69
N VAL A 53 -4.03 -12.60 4.45
CA VAL A 53 -2.66 -12.36 4.93
C VAL A 53 -2.23 -13.48 5.89
N GLN A 54 -3.10 -13.83 6.85
CA GLN A 54 -2.83 -14.92 7.80
C GLN A 54 -2.55 -16.23 7.07
N LYS A 55 -3.43 -16.57 6.11
CA LYS A 55 -3.26 -17.78 5.31
C LYS A 55 -1.93 -17.78 4.55
N ALA A 56 -1.54 -16.66 3.94
CA ALA A 56 -0.28 -16.54 3.22
C ALA A 56 0.93 -16.71 4.16
N CYS A 57 0.86 -16.15 5.36
CA CYS A 57 1.89 -16.32 6.40
C CYS A 57 1.99 -17.79 6.84
N ASP A 58 0.87 -18.45 7.10
CA ASP A 58 0.84 -19.87 7.49
C ASP A 58 1.45 -20.78 6.42
N GLU A 59 1.11 -20.54 5.14
CA GLU A 59 1.62 -21.32 4.00
C GLU A 59 3.13 -21.12 3.76
N THR A 60 3.67 -19.98 4.17
CA THR A 60 5.08 -19.64 3.96
C THR A 60 5.93 -19.78 5.23
N GLY A 61 5.33 -20.13 6.37
CA GLY A 61 6.02 -20.26 7.65
C GLY A 61 6.42 -18.91 8.26
N ASN A 62 5.77 -17.82 7.88
CA ASN A 62 5.99 -16.50 8.43
C ASN A 62 5.07 -16.24 9.64
N GLU A 63 5.52 -15.35 10.53
CA GLU A 63 4.70 -14.87 11.66
C GLU A 63 3.91 -13.63 11.25
N LEU A 64 2.68 -13.47 11.79
CA LEU A 64 1.84 -12.31 11.58
C LEU A 64 1.57 -11.58 12.89
N ILE A 65 1.80 -10.26 12.89
CA ILE A 65 1.40 -9.34 13.96
C ILE A 65 0.43 -8.33 13.37
N TYR A 66 -0.73 -8.14 14.00
CA TYR A 66 -1.71 -7.15 13.56
C TYR A 66 -2.43 -6.52 14.76
N PHE A 67 -2.99 -5.34 14.54
CA PHE A 67 -3.81 -4.61 15.50
C PHE A 67 -5.02 -4.00 14.80
N ASP A 68 -6.01 -3.58 15.58
CA ASP A 68 -7.17 -2.82 15.12
C ASP A 68 -7.05 -1.36 15.59
N PRO A 69 -6.79 -0.41 14.68
CA PRO A 69 -6.71 1.02 15.03
C PRO A 69 -8.08 1.69 15.20
N GLN A 70 -9.17 1.03 14.84
CA GLN A 70 -10.55 1.52 15.04
C GLN A 70 -10.80 2.90 14.40
N ASN A 71 -10.32 3.12 13.18
CA ASN A 71 -10.41 4.38 12.43
C ASN A 71 -9.67 5.57 13.08
N ASP A 72 -8.70 5.32 13.97
CA ASP A 72 -7.88 6.36 14.57
C ASP A 72 -6.46 6.34 13.98
N PRO A 73 -6.09 7.34 13.18
CA PRO A 73 -4.76 7.40 12.55
C PRO A 73 -3.63 7.54 13.55
N THR A 74 -3.88 8.17 14.73
CA THR A 74 -2.87 8.28 15.79
C THR A 74 -2.62 6.92 16.45
N GLN A 75 -3.69 6.18 16.70
CA GLN A 75 -3.59 4.81 17.21
C GLN A 75 -2.91 3.90 16.18
N GLN A 76 -3.23 4.05 14.89
CA GLN A 76 -2.60 3.29 13.81
C GLN A 76 -1.08 3.51 13.81
N ALA A 77 -0.62 4.76 13.87
CA ALA A 77 0.81 5.10 13.93
C ALA A 77 1.49 4.48 15.15
N SER A 78 0.89 4.62 16.36
CA SER A 78 1.44 4.04 17.59
C SER A 78 1.54 2.51 17.55
N GLN A 79 0.55 1.84 16.97
CA GLN A 79 0.56 0.38 16.81
C GLN A 79 1.63 -0.08 15.82
N ILE A 80 1.92 0.71 14.78
CA ILE A 80 3.01 0.43 13.83
C ILE A 80 4.36 0.59 14.53
N ASP A 81 4.54 1.61 15.38
CA ASP A 81 5.76 1.75 16.20
C ASP A 81 5.96 0.53 17.11
N ASP A 82 4.89 0.01 17.72
CA ASP A 82 4.94 -1.23 18.53
C ASP A 82 5.32 -2.47 17.69
N MET A 83 4.80 -2.57 16.46
CA MET A 83 5.19 -3.64 15.52
C MET A 83 6.68 -3.55 15.16
N ILE A 84 7.17 -2.34 14.85
CA ILE A 84 8.59 -2.10 14.56
C ILE A 84 9.46 -2.48 15.75
N ALA A 85 9.07 -2.07 16.96
CA ALA A 85 9.76 -2.43 18.19
C ALA A 85 9.75 -3.94 18.45
N SER A 86 8.71 -4.65 17.99
CA SER A 86 8.62 -6.11 18.04
C SER A 86 9.46 -6.82 16.98
N GLY A 87 10.07 -6.08 16.04
CA GLY A 87 11.02 -6.61 15.07
C GLY A 87 10.36 -7.17 13.80
N ILE A 88 9.29 -6.56 13.32
CA ILE A 88 8.73 -6.92 12.00
C ILE A 88 9.76 -6.67 10.88
N ASP A 89 9.75 -7.52 9.87
CA ASP A 89 10.60 -7.40 8.68
C ASP A 89 9.90 -6.61 7.56
N ALA A 90 8.57 -6.75 7.49
CA ALA A 90 7.75 -6.06 6.51
C ALA A 90 6.39 -5.67 7.11
N LEU A 91 5.82 -4.60 6.57
CA LEU A 91 4.50 -4.09 6.91
C LEU A 91 3.59 -4.12 5.69
N ILE A 92 2.43 -4.72 5.82
CA ILE A 92 1.31 -4.56 4.90
C ILE A 92 0.43 -3.45 5.48
N TYR A 93 0.27 -2.35 4.73
CA TYR A 93 -0.28 -1.10 5.26
C TYR A 93 -1.47 -0.61 4.45
N ILE A 94 -2.57 -0.31 5.14
CA ILE A 94 -3.76 0.36 4.61
C ILE A 94 -3.97 1.62 5.45
N PRO A 95 -3.57 2.82 4.99
CA PRO A 95 -3.72 4.04 5.77
C PRO A 95 -5.19 4.46 5.92
N TYR A 96 -5.58 4.94 7.09
CA TYR A 96 -6.83 5.67 7.27
C TYR A 96 -6.73 7.08 6.68
N ASP A 97 -5.61 7.74 6.89
CA ASP A 97 -5.27 9.06 6.36
C ASP A 97 -4.06 8.93 5.42
N SER A 98 -4.32 9.02 4.12
CA SER A 98 -3.28 8.90 3.09
C SER A 98 -2.27 10.04 3.15
N ALA A 99 -2.71 11.27 3.43
CA ALA A 99 -1.83 12.43 3.52
C ALA A 99 -0.96 12.42 4.78
N GLY A 100 -1.47 11.84 5.88
CA GLY A 100 -0.74 11.67 7.13
C GLY A 100 0.22 10.49 7.17
N ALA A 101 0.25 9.65 6.13
CA ALA A 101 1.04 8.41 6.11
C ALA A 101 2.56 8.63 6.11
N GLN A 102 3.06 9.76 5.59
CA GLN A 102 4.48 10.03 5.38
C GLN A 102 5.35 9.75 6.61
N THR A 103 4.91 10.20 7.80
CA THR A 103 5.69 10.02 9.04
C THR A 103 5.87 8.54 9.39
N VAL A 104 4.80 7.75 9.26
CA VAL A 104 4.82 6.29 9.52
C VAL A 104 5.74 5.60 8.52
N LEU A 105 5.62 5.94 7.24
CA LEU A 105 6.43 5.36 6.16
C LEU A 105 7.91 5.67 6.35
N GLN A 106 8.24 6.91 6.74
CA GLN A 106 9.62 7.28 7.03
C GLN A 106 10.17 6.51 8.23
N THR A 107 9.37 6.30 9.29
CA THR A 107 9.77 5.51 10.44
C THR A 107 10.05 4.05 10.06
N CYS A 108 9.20 3.44 9.23
CA CYS A 108 9.44 2.10 8.70
C CYS A 108 10.74 2.03 7.89
N LYS A 109 10.96 3.00 7.00
CA LYS A 109 12.17 3.09 6.17
C LYS A 109 13.43 3.21 7.02
N ASP A 110 13.42 4.07 8.03
CA ASP A 110 14.56 4.29 8.94
C ASP A 110 14.85 3.04 9.79
N ALA A 111 13.83 2.25 10.11
CA ALA A 111 13.95 0.96 10.80
C ALA A 111 14.34 -0.20 9.86
N GLY A 112 14.37 0.02 8.55
CA GLY A 112 14.67 -1.01 7.54
C GLY A 112 13.52 -1.98 7.29
N VAL A 113 12.30 -1.64 7.74
CA VAL A 113 11.08 -2.41 7.51
C VAL A 113 10.60 -2.17 6.09
N LYS A 114 10.32 -3.24 5.34
CA LYS A 114 9.75 -3.17 4.01
C LYS A 114 8.26 -2.85 4.08
N VAL A 115 7.77 -1.96 3.21
CA VAL A 115 6.36 -1.57 3.23
C VAL A 115 5.69 -1.91 1.90
N ILE A 116 4.59 -2.65 1.98
CA ILE A 116 3.66 -2.85 0.88
C ILE A 116 2.35 -2.12 1.23
N ASN A 117 2.07 -1.05 0.50
CA ASN A 117 0.78 -0.36 0.61
C ASN A 117 -0.27 -1.12 -0.19
N ILE A 118 -1.41 -1.38 0.39
CA ILE A 118 -2.52 -2.06 -0.29
C ILE A 118 -3.84 -1.30 -0.12
N ASP A 119 -4.78 -1.50 -1.05
CA ASP A 119 -6.15 -0.99 -1.05
C ASP A 119 -6.23 0.54 -1.07
N ASN A 120 -6.24 1.21 0.10
CA ASN A 120 -6.19 2.66 0.16
C ASN A 120 -4.76 3.14 -0.10
N VAL A 121 -4.56 3.83 -1.24
CA VAL A 121 -3.23 4.26 -1.66
C VAL A 121 -2.75 5.47 -0.84
N ILE A 122 -1.45 5.52 -0.61
CA ILE A 122 -0.77 6.71 -0.12
C ILE A 122 -0.72 7.79 -1.21
N THR A 123 -0.39 9.02 -0.87
CA THR A 123 -0.21 10.10 -1.85
C THR A 123 1.00 9.84 -2.76
N GLU A 124 0.99 10.36 -3.99
CA GLU A 124 2.07 10.15 -4.96
C GLU A 124 3.44 10.66 -4.44
N ASP A 125 3.43 11.71 -3.61
CA ASP A 125 4.65 12.27 -3.02
C ASP A 125 5.39 11.28 -2.11
N ASP A 126 4.69 10.25 -1.61
CA ASP A 126 5.22 9.26 -0.68
C ASP A 126 5.55 7.90 -1.32
N TYR A 127 5.38 7.76 -2.64
CA TYR A 127 5.62 6.48 -3.34
C TYR A 127 7.06 5.96 -3.20
N GLU A 128 8.03 6.84 -3.00
CA GLU A 128 9.42 6.46 -2.77
C GLU A 128 9.68 5.86 -1.37
N LEU A 129 8.71 5.95 -0.47
CA LEU A 129 8.80 5.43 0.90
C LEU A 129 8.29 3.99 1.03
N VAL A 130 7.70 3.43 -0.01
CA VAL A 130 7.19 2.05 -0.02
C VAL A 130 7.91 1.18 -1.04
N ASP A 131 7.92 -0.13 -0.79
CA ASP A 131 8.55 -1.13 -1.67
C ASP A 131 7.58 -1.65 -2.75
N GLY A 132 6.29 -1.42 -2.58
CA GLY A 132 5.26 -1.77 -3.56
C GLY A 132 3.88 -1.26 -3.19
N ILE A 133 3.02 -1.13 -4.22
CA ILE A 133 1.63 -0.72 -4.09
C ILE A 133 0.76 -1.73 -4.81
N ILE A 134 -0.30 -2.20 -4.15
CA ILE A 134 -1.31 -3.10 -4.71
C ILE A 134 -2.68 -2.49 -4.45
N ALA A 135 -3.31 -1.95 -5.48
CA ALA A 135 -4.61 -1.30 -5.37
C ALA A 135 -5.47 -1.56 -6.61
N SER A 136 -6.75 -1.31 -6.47
CA SER A 136 -7.67 -1.23 -7.61
C SER A 136 -7.38 0.03 -8.42
N ASP A 137 -7.69 0.01 -9.71
CA ASP A 137 -7.71 1.23 -10.52
C ASP A 137 -8.96 2.05 -10.17
N ASN A 138 -8.84 2.87 -9.12
CA ASN A 138 -9.94 3.68 -8.62
C ASN A 138 -10.35 4.79 -9.60
N THR A 139 -9.43 5.29 -10.43
CA THR A 139 -9.76 6.22 -11.51
C THR A 139 -10.70 5.55 -12.52
N GLN A 140 -10.36 4.35 -12.97
CA GLN A 140 -11.19 3.61 -13.91
C GLN A 140 -12.53 3.19 -13.30
N LEU A 141 -12.54 2.79 -12.02
CA LEU A 141 -13.75 2.41 -11.31
C LEU A 141 -14.75 3.59 -11.24
N GLY A 142 -14.27 4.76 -10.84
CA GLY A 142 -15.06 5.98 -10.82
C GLY A 142 -15.52 6.37 -12.21
N TYR A 143 -14.61 6.36 -13.21
CA TYR A 143 -14.92 6.72 -14.59
C TYR A 143 -16.07 5.89 -15.17
N LEU A 144 -16.01 4.56 -15.03
CA LEU A 144 -17.06 3.67 -15.52
C LEU A 144 -18.40 3.92 -14.83
N SER A 145 -18.40 4.24 -13.55
CA SER A 145 -19.60 4.59 -12.80
C SER A 145 -20.21 5.90 -13.31
N GLY A 146 -19.39 6.93 -13.54
CA GLY A 146 -19.81 8.21 -14.11
C GLY A 146 -20.32 8.08 -15.54
N GLN A 147 -19.65 7.29 -16.38
CA GLN A 147 -20.08 6.97 -17.73
C GLN A 147 -21.48 6.33 -17.71
N TRP A 148 -21.68 5.31 -16.86
CA TRP A 148 -22.97 4.64 -16.74
C TRP A 148 -24.08 5.63 -16.34
N VAL A 149 -23.81 6.51 -15.39
CA VAL A 149 -24.79 7.53 -14.95
C VAL A 149 -25.10 8.49 -16.10
N ALA A 150 -24.11 8.97 -16.84
CA ALA A 150 -24.32 9.87 -17.99
C ALA A 150 -25.18 9.21 -19.09
N GLU A 151 -24.94 7.95 -19.39
CA GLU A 151 -25.67 7.18 -20.41
C GLU A 151 -27.12 6.88 -20.01
N ASN A 152 -27.39 6.67 -18.71
CA ASN A 152 -28.71 6.25 -18.22
C ASN A 152 -29.56 7.41 -17.69
N HIS A 153 -29.01 8.60 -17.51
CA HIS A 153 -29.70 9.81 -17.06
C HIS A 153 -29.42 11.01 -17.98
N PRO A 154 -29.86 10.95 -19.25
CA PRO A 154 -29.53 11.98 -20.27
C PRO A 154 -30.02 13.39 -19.91
N ASP A 155 -31.04 13.50 -19.06
CA ASP A 155 -31.57 14.76 -18.58
C ASP A 155 -30.79 15.35 -17.37
N GLY A 156 -29.76 14.64 -16.88
CA GLY A 156 -28.99 15.02 -15.72
C GLY A 156 -29.48 14.37 -14.43
N ALA A 157 -28.73 14.59 -13.34
CA ALA A 157 -29.04 14.06 -12.02
C ALA A 157 -28.50 14.95 -10.90
N ASN A 158 -29.14 14.89 -9.74
CA ASN A 158 -28.55 15.35 -8.49
C ASN A 158 -27.76 14.19 -7.85
N VAL A 159 -26.52 14.45 -7.50
CA VAL A 159 -25.58 13.45 -6.99
C VAL A 159 -25.26 13.78 -5.54
N LEU A 160 -25.54 12.83 -4.64
CA LEU A 160 -25.04 12.81 -3.27
C LEU A 160 -23.78 11.95 -3.25
N VAL A 161 -22.66 12.51 -2.82
CA VAL A 161 -21.39 11.78 -2.68
C VAL A 161 -21.20 11.36 -1.23
N VAL A 162 -20.96 10.07 -1.03
CA VAL A 162 -20.64 9.50 0.30
C VAL A 162 -19.29 8.83 0.19
N HIS A 163 -18.29 9.31 0.90
CA HIS A 163 -16.97 8.71 0.86
C HIS A 163 -16.15 8.96 2.15
N LEU A 164 -14.97 8.38 2.24
CA LEU A 164 -13.98 8.70 3.25
C LEU A 164 -13.03 9.76 2.66
N GLN A 165 -13.14 11.01 3.14
CA GLN A 165 -12.46 12.16 2.55
C GLN A 165 -10.94 12.18 2.81
N THR A 166 -10.45 11.38 3.74
CA THR A 166 -9.01 11.21 4.05
C THR A 166 -8.34 10.10 3.26
N ALA A 167 -9.14 9.30 2.52
CA ALA A 167 -8.65 8.17 1.74
C ALA A 167 -8.42 8.58 0.27
N GLU A 168 -7.16 8.56 -0.17
CA GLU A 168 -6.78 8.92 -1.54
C GLU A 168 -7.53 8.08 -2.58
N SER A 169 -7.70 6.79 -2.33
CA SER A 169 -8.48 5.89 -3.21
C SER A 169 -9.92 6.35 -3.41
N CYS A 170 -10.55 6.91 -2.37
CA CYS A 170 -11.90 7.45 -2.46
C CYS A 170 -11.95 8.77 -3.23
N ILE A 171 -10.96 9.65 -3.03
CA ILE A 171 -10.84 10.92 -3.75
C ILE A 171 -10.67 10.66 -5.25
N ILE A 172 -9.72 9.81 -5.63
CA ILE A 172 -9.47 9.41 -7.03
C ILE A 172 -10.72 8.80 -7.67
N ASN A 173 -11.49 8.00 -6.92
CA ASN A 173 -12.73 7.40 -7.42
C ASN A 173 -13.78 8.46 -7.74
N VAL A 174 -13.98 9.44 -6.85
CA VAL A 174 -14.94 10.55 -7.06
C VAL A 174 -14.51 11.42 -8.25
N ASP A 175 -13.22 11.73 -8.37
CA ASP A 175 -12.69 12.47 -9.53
C ASP A 175 -12.91 11.71 -10.83
N GLY A 176 -12.67 10.40 -10.81
CA GLY A 176 -12.96 9.51 -11.92
C GLY A 176 -14.43 9.54 -12.33
N PHE A 177 -15.35 9.52 -11.35
CA PHE A 177 -16.79 9.60 -11.58
C PHE A 177 -17.19 10.88 -12.31
N TRP A 178 -16.74 12.03 -11.84
CA TRP A 178 -17.05 13.30 -12.50
C TRP A 178 -16.42 13.40 -13.89
N LYS A 179 -15.23 12.84 -14.07
CA LYS A 179 -14.61 12.75 -15.38
C LYS A 179 -15.43 11.84 -16.32
N GLY A 180 -15.91 10.71 -15.83
CA GLY A 180 -16.77 9.79 -16.58
C GLY A 180 -18.06 10.46 -17.07
N ILE A 181 -18.71 11.26 -16.22
CA ILE A 181 -19.86 12.08 -16.65
C ILE A 181 -19.44 13.05 -17.75
N LYS A 182 -18.42 13.85 -17.51
CA LYS A 182 -18.01 14.92 -18.42
C LYS A 182 -17.64 14.42 -19.83
N ASP A 183 -17.00 13.25 -19.90
CA ASP A 183 -16.53 12.71 -21.18
C ASP A 183 -17.63 11.99 -21.97
N ASN A 184 -18.75 11.62 -21.32
CA ASN A 184 -19.80 10.78 -21.94
C ASN A 184 -21.16 11.48 -22.12
N THR A 185 -21.26 12.78 -21.89
CA THR A 185 -22.46 13.57 -22.20
C THR A 185 -22.10 15.00 -22.57
N GLU A 186 -22.85 15.57 -23.53
CA GLU A 186 -22.78 17.01 -23.85
C GLU A 186 -23.50 17.88 -22.79
N ASN A 187 -24.32 17.25 -21.93
CA ASN A 187 -25.13 17.91 -20.91
C ASN A 187 -24.52 17.71 -19.49
N ALA A 188 -23.21 17.71 -19.36
CA ALA A 188 -22.53 17.45 -18.08
C ALA A 188 -22.97 18.44 -16.97
N GLU A 189 -23.35 19.68 -17.34
CA GLU A 189 -23.78 20.69 -16.38
C GLU A 189 -25.16 20.39 -15.72
N ALA A 190 -25.92 19.44 -16.28
CA ALA A 190 -27.17 18.98 -15.67
C ALA A 190 -26.96 17.99 -14.52
N PHE A 191 -25.73 17.48 -14.35
CA PHE A 191 -25.33 16.66 -13.22
C PHE A 191 -24.73 17.55 -12.13
N LYS A 192 -25.32 17.52 -10.94
CA LYS A 192 -24.95 18.43 -9.86
C LYS A 192 -24.61 17.64 -8.62
N GLU A 193 -23.43 17.88 -8.08
CA GLU A 193 -23.11 17.50 -6.72
C GLU A 193 -23.93 18.38 -5.76
N VAL A 194 -24.93 17.77 -5.13
CA VAL A 194 -25.80 18.51 -4.21
C VAL A 194 -25.28 18.49 -2.78
N GLN A 195 -24.55 17.43 -2.44
CA GLN A 195 -23.96 17.29 -1.12
C GLN A 195 -22.83 16.26 -1.15
N VAL A 196 -21.81 16.48 -0.34
CA VAL A 196 -20.78 15.51 0.01
C VAL A 196 -20.88 15.22 1.50
N VAL A 197 -20.94 13.97 1.88
CA VAL A 197 -21.02 13.53 3.29
C VAL A 197 -19.93 12.52 3.61
N GLU A 198 -19.46 12.59 4.85
CA GLU A 198 -18.42 11.71 5.37
C GLU A 198 -19.02 10.38 5.84
N GLY A 199 -18.61 9.28 5.21
CA GLY A 199 -19.06 7.93 5.53
C GLY A 199 -18.15 7.18 6.49
N GLU A 200 -16.96 7.71 6.80
CA GLU A 200 -15.95 7.16 7.71
C GLU A 200 -15.54 5.70 7.40
N GLY A 201 -15.75 5.24 6.16
CA GLY A 201 -15.55 3.83 5.80
C GLY A 201 -16.48 2.86 6.56
N SER A 202 -17.56 3.35 7.16
CA SER A 202 -18.51 2.63 8.00
C SER A 202 -19.89 2.52 7.33
N THR A 203 -20.44 1.32 7.27
CA THR A 203 -21.79 1.09 6.76
C THR A 203 -22.84 1.81 7.60
N GLU A 204 -22.69 1.80 8.92
CA GLU A 204 -23.63 2.45 9.85
C GLU A 204 -23.60 3.98 9.70
N THR A 205 -22.39 4.58 9.70
CA THR A 205 -22.22 6.02 9.51
C THR A 205 -22.78 6.44 8.15
N SER A 206 -22.41 5.73 7.08
CA SER A 206 -22.91 6.01 5.72
C SER A 206 -24.44 5.95 5.63
N PHE A 207 -25.06 4.94 6.26
CA PHE A 207 -26.53 4.84 6.30
C PHE A 207 -27.17 6.04 7.01
N ASN A 208 -26.61 6.46 8.14
CA ASN A 208 -27.15 7.57 8.92
C ASN A 208 -27.02 8.89 8.16
N VAL A 209 -25.82 9.22 7.63
CA VAL A 209 -25.59 10.48 6.91
C VAL A 209 -26.40 10.57 5.61
N VAL A 210 -26.62 9.47 4.91
CA VAL A 210 -27.50 9.41 3.73
C VAL A 210 -28.96 9.62 4.12
N SER A 211 -29.40 8.96 5.21
CA SER A 211 -30.78 9.10 5.70
C SER A 211 -31.09 10.55 6.10
N ASP A 212 -30.12 11.23 6.70
CA ASP A 212 -30.27 12.66 7.08
C ASP A 212 -30.23 13.59 5.85
N ALA A 213 -29.39 13.28 4.85
CA ALA A 213 -29.27 14.07 3.63
C ALA A 213 -30.50 14.00 2.71
N LEU A 214 -31.33 12.95 2.84
CA LEU A 214 -32.54 12.72 2.06
C LEU A 214 -33.81 13.29 2.70
N GLN A 215 -33.75 13.90 3.87
CA GLN A 215 -34.86 14.55 4.57
C GLN A 215 -35.02 16.00 4.14
#